data_a29756d17ce519e83b5a0aeb31697cc3
#
_entry.id   a29756d17ce519e83b5a0aeb31697cc3
#
_cell.length_a   1.000
_cell.length_b   1.000
_cell.length_c   1.000
_cell.angle_alpha   90.00
_cell.angle_beta   90.00
_cell.angle_gamma   90.00
#
_symmetry.space_group_name_H-M   'P 1'
#
loop_
_entity.id
_entity.type
_entity.pdbx_description
1 polymer ?
#
loop_
_entity_poly.entity_id
_entity_poly.type
_entity_poly.pdbx_seq_one_letter_code
_entity_poly.pdbx_strand_id
1 'polypeptide(L)'
;ILDPFSHEFQKMIGFFSSIEELNIADISIRLNPPDKLTKVPSSFYRYVTDKAGVFSYLNESVTYSLLIEAPETWLVEQVVADVDLDNILGSELKDGAYRAIYALKNIIVEGSAVDISNSHCSGAQLVLFPYKVSNPSASVSDNIIADTIVMKNKGYWQLKANAGLFIVKSTNYE
;
A
#
# COMPACT_ATOMS: atom_id res chain seq x y z
N ILE A 1 -8.26 -26.49 7.68
CA ILE A 1 -7.65 -26.01 8.95
C ILE A 1 -6.64 -24.95 8.53
N LEU A 2 -6.76 -23.77 9.07
CA LEU A 2 -5.99 -22.61 8.64
C LEU A 2 -5.37 -21.94 9.86
N ASP A 3 -4.14 -21.43 9.71
CA ASP A 3 -3.50 -20.58 10.70
C ASP A 3 -4.04 -19.16 10.56
N PRO A 4 -4.70 -18.57 11.58
CA PRO A 4 -5.27 -17.23 11.51
C PRO A 4 -4.22 -16.13 11.32
N PHE A 5 -2.96 -16.40 11.64
CA PHE A 5 -1.86 -15.45 11.50
C PHE A 5 -1.06 -15.65 10.21
N SER A 6 -1.42 -16.61 9.36
CA SER A 6 -0.76 -16.73 8.07
C SER A 6 -1.22 -15.62 7.11
N HIS A 7 -0.28 -15.08 6.37
CA HIS A 7 -0.55 -14.08 5.35
C HIS A 7 -1.57 -14.58 4.31
N GLU A 8 -1.41 -15.83 3.88
CA GLU A 8 -2.28 -16.45 2.89
C GLU A 8 -3.72 -16.54 3.38
N PHE A 9 -3.94 -16.91 4.65
CA PHE A 9 -5.29 -16.96 5.21
C PHE A 9 -5.91 -15.57 5.30
N GLN A 10 -5.17 -14.61 5.83
CA GLN A 10 -5.68 -13.24 5.97
C GLN A 10 -6.01 -12.61 4.60
N LYS A 11 -5.23 -12.93 3.56
CA LYS A 11 -5.52 -12.54 2.17
C LYS A 11 -6.80 -13.15 1.62
N MET A 12 -7.13 -14.38 2.03
CA MET A 12 -8.31 -15.09 1.55
C MET A 12 -9.61 -14.69 2.25
N ILE A 13 -9.54 -14.03 3.41
CA ILE A 13 -10.74 -13.65 4.19
C ILE A 13 -11.72 -12.81 3.35
N GLY A 14 -11.22 -11.82 2.62
CA GLY A 14 -12.06 -10.98 1.76
C GLY A 14 -12.80 -11.78 0.69
N PHE A 15 -12.13 -12.78 0.11
CA PHE A 15 -12.75 -13.69 -0.87
C PHE A 15 -13.84 -14.56 -0.23
N PHE A 16 -13.60 -15.11 0.95
CA PHE A 16 -14.62 -15.89 1.67
C PHE A 16 -15.83 -15.05 2.03
N SER A 17 -15.63 -13.82 2.52
CA SER A 17 -16.73 -12.90 2.80
C SER A 17 -17.58 -12.61 1.55
N SER A 18 -16.95 -12.47 0.39
CA SER A 18 -17.66 -12.24 -0.87
C SER A 18 -18.51 -13.45 -1.28
N ILE A 19 -17.99 -14.67 -1.10
CA ILE A 19 -18.78 -15.91 -1.38
C ILE A 19 -19.98 -16.01 -0.43
N GLU A 20 -19.81 -15.69 0.83
CA GLU A 20 -20.88 -15.68 1.84
C GLU A 20 -21.95 -14.64 1.48
N GLU A 21 -21.55 -13.40 1.16
CA GLU A 21 -22.46 -12.33 0.75
C GLU A 21 -23.27 -12.69 -0.49
N LEU A 22 -22.68 -13.41 -1.44
CA LEU A 22 -23.36 -13.88 -2.66
C LEU A 22 -24.25 -15.11 -2.42
N ASN A 23 -24.22 -15.69 -1.23
CA ASN A 23 -24.98 -16.87 -0.84
C ASN A 23 -24.82 -18.06 -1.82
N ILE A 24 -23.61 -18.24 -2.32
CA ILE A 24 -23.26 -19.30 -3.30
C ILE A 24 -22.98 -20.63 -2.59
N ALA A 25 -22.42 -20.56 -1.38
CA ALA A 25 -22.03 -21.73 -0.61
C ALA A 25 -21.99 -21.45 0.90
N ASP A 26 -22.26 -22.49 1.69
CA ASP A 26 -22.00 -22.45 3.14
C ASP A 26 -20.51 -22.61 3.41
N ILE A 27 -19.91 -21.63 4.08
CA ILE A 27 -18.49 -21.65 4.40
C ILE A 27 -18.31 -21.98 5.90
N SER A 28 -17.55 -23.03 6.18
CA SER A 28 -17.11 -23.36 7.52
C SER A 28 -15.60 -23.24 7.64
N ILE A 29 -15.11 -22.32 8.46
CA ILE A 29 -13.70 -22.08 8.68
C ILE A 29 -13.29 -22.64 10.04
N ARG A 30 -12.24 -23.49 10.05
CA ARG A 30 -11.64 -23.97 11.29
C ARG A 30 -10.25 -23.34 11.44
N LEU A 31 -10.11 -22.49 12.42
CA LEU A 31 -8.83 -21.88 12.79
C LEU A 31 -8.00 -22.83 13.65
N ASN A 32 -6.72 -22.95 13.36
CA ASN A 32 -5.77 -23.72 14.13
C ASN A 32 -4.50 -22.89 14.32
N PRO A 33 -4.47 -22.02 15.33
CA PRO A 33 -3.28 -21.23 15.61
C PRO A 33 -2.11 -22.17 15.96
N PRO A 34 -0.86 -21.79 15.67
CA PRO A 34 0.30 -22.59 16.00
C PRO A 34 0.43 -22.80 17.52
N ASP A 35 0.71 -24.02 17.93
CA ASP A 35 0.87 -24.40 19.35
C ASP A 35 2.08 -23.75 20.02
N LYS A 36 3.03 -23.22 19.25
CA LYS A 36 4.25 -22.61 19.75
C LYS A 36 4.24 -21.12 19.46
N LEU A 37 4.29 -20.35 20.54
CA LEU A 37 4.59 -18.93 20.49
C LEU A 37 6.02 -18.77 19.93
N THR A 38 6.15 -18.23 18.77
CA THR A 38 7.45 -17.86 18.20
C THR A 38 7.90 -16.56 18.85
N LYS A 39 9.23 -16.34 18.92
CA LYS A 39 9.79 -15.06 19.39
C LYS A 39 9.55 -13.90 18.43
N VAL A 40 8.99 -14.18 17.27
CA VAL A 40 8.66 -13.20 16.25
C VAL A 40 7.24 -12.72 16.47
N PRO A 41 6.96 -11.42 16.42
CA PRO A 41 5.59 -10.90 16.52
C PRO A 41 4.65 -11.58 15.51
N SER A 42 3.45 -11.92 15.96
CA SER A 42 2.40 -12.37 15.05
C SER A 42 1.86 -11.19 14.29
N SER A 43 1.84 -11.28 12.97
CA SER A 43 1.46 -10.17 12.11
C SER A 43 0.01 -10.28 11.66
N PHE A 44 -0.72 -9.18 11.78
CA PHE A 44 -2.00 -9.00 11.13
C PHE A 44 -1.79 -8.18 9.86
N TYR A 45 -2.43 -8.60 8.78
CA TYR A 45 -2.41 -7.90 7.51
C TYR A 45 -3.78 -7.30 7.24
N ARG A 46 -3.79 -6.04 6.88
CA ARG A 46 -4.99 -5.36 6.42
C ARG A 46 -4.80 -4.91 4.98
N TYR A 47 -5.75 -5.26 4.15
CA TYR A 47 -5.79 -4.83 2.76
C TYR A 47 -6.52 -3.48 2.65
N VAL A 48 -6.05 -2.60 1.77
CA VAL A 48 -6.64 -1.26 1.59
C VAL A 48 -8.11 -1.31 1.19
N THR A 49 -8.50 -2.37 0.49
CA THR A 49 -9.87 -2.57 -0.02
C THR A 49 -10.77 -3.30 0.94
N ASP A 50 -10.25 -3.81 2.06
CA ASP A 50 -11.02 -4.63 2.97
C ASP A 50 -11.91 -3.81 3.91
N LYS A 51 -13.04 -4.40 4.28
CA LYS A 51 -13.85 -3.93 5.41
C LYS A 51 -13.05 -4.07 6.71
N ALA A 52 -13.41 -3.28 7.70
CA ALA A 52 -12.77 -3.36 9.02
C ALA A 52 -12.88 -4.77 9.60
N GLY A 53 -11.74 -5.37 9.92
CA GLY A 53 -11.69 -6.64 10.65
C GLY A 53 -11.80 -6.41 12.15
N VAL A 54 -12.41 -7.35 12.83
CA VAL A 54 -12.45 -7.40 14.31
C VAL A 54 -11.67 -8.62 14.75
N PHE A 55 -10.67 -8.40 15.60
CA PHE A 55 -9.90 -9.46 16.23
C PHE A 55 -10.30 -9.55 17.70
N SER A 56 -10.65 -10.73 18.16
CA SER A 56 -11.01 -11.00 19.55
C SER A 56 -10.17 -12.13 20.11
N TYR A 57 -10.06 -12.19 21.43
CA TYR A 57 -9.31 -13.22 22.16
C TYR A 57 -7.82 -13.27 21.82
N LEU A 58 -7.19 -12.09 21.72
CA LEU A 58 -5.74 -12.01 21.56
C LEU A 58 -5.02 -12.51 22.82
N ASN A 59 -3.94 -13.26 22.62
CA ASN A 59 -3.16 -13.79 23.74
C ASN A 59 -2.31 -12.68 24.36
N GLU A 60 -2.46 -12.44 25.66
CA GLU A 60 -1.74 -11.41 26.40
C GLU A 60 -0.20 -11.61 26.39
N SER A 61 0.26 -12.84 26.23
CA SER A 61 1.70 -13.16 26.22
C SER A 61 2.36 -12.99 24.85
N VAL A 62 1.62 -12.54 23.85
CA VAL A 62 2.10 -12.41 22.47
C VAL A 62 2.22 -10.93 22.08
N THR A 63 3.26 -10.63 21.33
CA THR A 63 3.42 -9.35 20.65
C THR A 63 2.89 -9.48 19.22
N TYR A 64 2.14 -8.49 18.79
CA TYR A 64 1.53 -8.42 17.46
C TYR A 64 2.06 -7.24 16.67
N SER A 65 1.99 -7.33 15.36
CA SER A 65 2.20 -6.21 14.44
C SER A 65 1.01 -6.09 13.50
N LEU A 66 0.55 -4.88 13.27
CA LEU A 66 -0.47 -4.60 12.26
C LEU A 66 0.17 -3.99 11.03
N LEU A 67 0.20 -4.76 9.95
CA LEU A 67 0.74 -4.36 8.67
C LEU A 67 -0.39 -4.02 7.70
N ILE A 68 -0.15 -3.06 6.82
CA ILE A 68 -1.07 -2.75 5.74
C ILE A 68 -0.51 -3.29 4.42
N GLU A 69 -1.34 -4.01 3.68
CA GLU A 69 -1.04 -4.37 2.30
C GLU A 69 -1.75 -3.43 1.35
N ALA A 70 -0.96 -2.75 0.54
CA ALA A 70 -1.41 -1.84 -0.50
C ALA A 70 -0.80 -2.25 -1.84
N PRO A 71 -1.41 -1.88 -2.98
CA PRO A 71 -0.75 -2.00 -4.27
C PRO A 71 0.63 -1.33 -4.25
N GLU A 72 1.62 -1.90 -4.94
CA GLU A 72 3.01 -1.41 -4.93
C GLU A 72 3.15 0.06 -5.32
N THR A 73 2.21 0.54 -6.14
CA THR A 73 2.17 1.93 -6.58
C THR A 73 1.47 2.89 -5.61
N TRP A 74 0.96 2.39 -4.48
CA TRP A 74 0.24 3.20 -3.50
C TRP A 74 1.11 3.48 -2.27
N LEU A 75 1.42 4.74 -2.03
CA LEU A 75 2.05 5.15 -0.79
C LEU A 75 0.98 5.40 0.27
N VAL A 76 0.78 4.40 1.12
CA VAL A 76 -0.19 4.45 2.22
C VAL A 76 0.57 4.69 3.52
N GLU A 77 0.13 5.67 4.29
CA GLU A 77 0.73 6.02 5.57
C GLU A 77 -0.28 5.90 6.71
N GLN A 78 0.21 5.50 7.87
CA GLN A 78 -0.53 5.59 9.12
C GLN A 78 -0.71 7.06 9.51
N VAL A 79 -1.96 7.47 9.73
CA VAL A 79 -2.30 8.85 10.14
C VAL A 79 -2.57 8.92 11.64
N VAL A 80 -3.28 7.94 12.17
CA VAL A 80 -3.62 7.82 13.58
C VAL A 80 -3.51 6.37 14.00
N ALA A 81 -2.98 6.11 15.18
CA ALA A 81 -3.08 4.82 15.84
C ALA A 81 -3.20 5.03 17.36
N ASP A 82 -4.00 4.20 17.99
CA ASP A 82 -4.22 4.23 19.43
C ASP A 82 -3.11 3.45 20.18
N VAL A 83 -2.34 2.61 19.45
CA VAL A 83 -1.22 1.81 19.95
C VAL A 83 -0.07 1.81 18.95
N ASP A 84 1.11 1.40 19.39
CA ASP A 84 2.25 1.15 18.50
C ASP A 84 1.96 -0.05 17.61
N LEU A 85 1.73 0.17 16.30
CA LEU A 85 1.29 -0.86 15.37
C LEU A 85 2.38 -1.88 15.05
N ASP A 86 3.63 -1.52 15.21
CA ASP A 86 4.78 -2.42 14.99
C ASP A 86 5.06 -3.31 16.19
N ASN A 87 4.56 -2.94 17.36
CA ASN A 87 4.84 -3.62 18.62
C ASN A 87 3.65 -3.60 19.58
N ILE A 88 2.54 -4.18 19.16
CA ILE A 88 1.32 -4.27 19.97
C ILE A 88 1.51 -5.35 21.02
N LEU A 89 1.67 -4.96 22.29
CA LEU A 89 1.78 -5.90 23.40
C LEU A 89 0.38 -6.38 23.83
N GLY A 90 0.12 -7.69 23.70
CA GLY A 90 -1.17 -8.27 24.08
C GLY A 90 -1.54 -7.99 25.54
N SER A 91 -0.55 -7.96 26.44
CA SER A 91 -0.74 -7.63 27.86
C SER A 91 -1.16 -6.17 28.13
N GLU A 92 -0.92 -5.27 27.19
CA GLU A 92 -1.30 -3.85 27.32
C GLU A 92 -2.67 -3.56 26.71
N LEU A 93 -3.21 -4.48 25.91
CA LEU A 93 -4.54 -4.38 25.34
C LEU A 93 -5.57 -4.61 26.45
N LYS A 94 -6.31 -3.57 26.79
CA LYS A 94 -7.46 -3.64 27.70
C LYS A 94 -8.73 -3.93 26.90
N ASP A 95 -9.78 -4.33 27.60
CA ASP A 95 -11.09 -4.45 26.96
C ASP A 95 -11.47 -3.13 26.30
N GLY A 96 -11.67 -3.18 24.99
CA GLY A 96 -12.00 -2.00 24.21
C GLY A 96 -11.69 -2.16 22.72
N ALA A 97 -11.99 -1.13 21.95
CA ALA A 97 -11.67 -1.06 20.55
C ALA A 97 -10.43 -0.15 20.35
N TYR A 98 -9.43 -0.66 19.67
CA TYR A 98 -8.23 0.08 19.27
C TYR A 98 -8.33 0.38 17.78
N ARG A 99 -7.98 1.59 17.41
CA ARG A 99 -8.16 2.10 16.06
C ARG A 99 -6.82 2.43 15.42
N ALA A 100 -6.67 2.02 14.17
CA ALA A 100 -5.62 2.49 13.27
C ALA A 100 -6.27 3.07 12.00
N ILE A 101 -5.86 4.27 11.61
CA ILE A 101 -6.33 4.96 10.42
C ILE A 101 -5.15 5.13 9.48
N TYR A 102 -5.35 4.68 8.26
CA TYR A 102 -4.40 4.83 7.16
C TYR A 102 -4.98 5.75 6.10
N ALA A 103 -4.12 6.47 5.41
CA ALA A 103 -4.50 7.31 4.28
C ALA A 103 -3.58 7.06 3.09
N LEU A 104 -4.16 7.08 1.89
CA LEU A 104 -3.41 7.12 0.65
C LEU A 104 -2.79 8.50 0.51
N LYS A 105 -1.48 8.58 0.66
CA LYS A 105 -0.74 9.84 0.55
C LYS A 105 -0.44 10.21 -0.88
N ASN A 106 0.11 9.27 -1.63
CA ASN A 106 0.44 9.45 -3.04
C ASN A 106 0.23 8.15 -3.82
N ILE A 107 0.14 8.31 -5.12
CA ILE A 107 0.33 7.22 -6.10
C ILE A 107 1.70 7.40 -6.72
N ILE A 108 2.40 6.30 -6.91
CA ILE A 108 3.72 6.23 -7.50
C ILE A 108 3.57 5.84 -8.97
N VAL A 109 4.21 6.60 -9.83
CA VAL A 109 4.38 6.26 -11.25
C VAL A 109 5.86 6.05 -11.49
N GLU A 110 6.21 4.93 -12.08
CA GLU A 110 7.59 4.57 -12.35
C GLU A 110 7.75 3.99 -13.76
N GLY A 111 8.96 4.01 -14.25
CA GLY A 111 9.24 3.47 -15.56
C GLY A 111 10.73 3.51 -15.91
N SER A 112 11.02 3.19 -17.16
CA SER A 112 12.35 3.29 -17.74
C SER A 112 12.32 4.25 -18.94
N ALA A 113 13.26 5.19 -18.96
CA ALA A 113 13.41 6.15 -20.05
C ALA A 113 14.54 5.69 -20.97
N VAL A 114 14.19 5.53 -22.24
CA VAL A 114 15.11 5.17 -23.31
C VAL A 114 14.93 6.11 -24.50
N ASP A 115 15.98 6.34 -25.24
CA ASP A 115 15.96 7.08 -26.49
C ASP A 115 15.53 6.20 -27.69
N ILE A 116 15.49 6.76 -28.87
CA ILE A 116 15.14 6.06 -30.12
C ILE A 116 16.11 4.93 -30.46
N SER A 117 17.32 4.96 -29.92
CA SER A 117 18.33 3.90 -30.08
C SER A 117 18.26 2.83 -29.02
N ASN A 118 17.24 2.89 -28.15
CA ASN A 118 17.05 2.01 -26.98
C ASN A 118 18.15 2.14 -25.93
N SER A 119 18.85 3.27 -25.89
CA SER A 119 19.82 3.59 -24.86
C SER A 119 19.17 4.33 -23.70
N HIS A 120 19.60 4.07 -22.47
CA HIS A 120 19.03 4.75 -21.29
C HIS A 120 19.30 6.25 -21.28
N CYS A 121 18.26 7.05 -21.12
CA CYS A 121 18.33 8.51 -21.01
C CYS A 121 18.86 8.95 -19.63
N SER A 122 20.12 8.61 -19.36
CA SER A 122 20.76 8.89 -18.08
C SER A 122 20.85 10.39 -17.79
N GLY A 123 20.38 10.80 -16.60
CA GLY A 123 20.42 12.20 -16.18
C GLY A 123 19.32 13.07 -16.80
N ALA A 124 18.42 12.51 -17.60
CA ALA A 124 17.26 13.23 -18.09
C ALA A 124 16.39 13.66 -16.90
N GLN A 125 15.99 14.92 -16.88
CA GLN A 125 15.02 15.40 -15.91
C GLN A 125 13.59 15.20 -16.45
N LEU A 126 12.77 14.49 -15.69
CA LEU A 126 11.35 14.30 -15.97
C LEU A 126 10.53 15.14 -15.00
N VAL A 127 9.49 15.76 -15.54
CA VAL A 127 8.62 16.67 -14.78
C VAL A 127 7.18 16.26 -14.99
N LEU A 128 6.40 16.28 -13.89
CA LEU A 128 5.01 15.92 -13.87
C LEU A 128 4.15 17.18 -13.82
N PHE A 129 3.25 17.31 -14.78
CA PHE A 129 2.28 18.40 -14.87
C PHE A 129 0.86 17.90 -14.75
N PRO A 130 -0.07 18.68 -14.16
CA PRO A 130 -1.48 18.34 -14.18
C PRO A 130 -2.01 18.45 -15.61
N TYR A 131 -2.80 17.47 -16.03
CA TYR A 131 -3.51 17.56 -17.31
C TYR A 131 -4.72 18.50 -17.16
N LYS A 132 -4.73 19.60 -17.91
CA LYS A 132 -5.87 20.53 -17.98
C LYS A 132 -6.60 20.33 -19.30
N VAL A 133 -7.85 19.90 -19.23
CA VAL A 133 -8.69 19.68 -20.42
C VAL A 133 -8.96 20.97 -21.20
N SER A 134 -8.89 22.13 -20.55
CA SER A 134 -9.38 23.40 -21.10
C SER A 134 -8.34 24.28 -21.79
N ASN A 135 -7.04 23.98 -21.73
CA ASN A 135 -6.04 24.79 -22.40
C ASN A 135 -4.72 24.06 -22.65
N PRO A 136 -4.55 23.41 -23.83
CA PRO A 136 -3.30 22.73 -24.17
C PRO A 136 -2.08 23.66 -24.36
N SER A 137 -2.30 24.98 -24.48
CA SER A 137 -1.26 25.99 -24.71
C SER A 137 -0.81 26.72 -23.42
N ALA A 138 -1.30 26.34 -22.24
CA ALA A 138 -0.83 26.93 -21.00
C ALA A 138 0.68 26.64 -20.82
N SER A 139 1.44 27.68 -20.59
CA SER A 139 2.89 27.62 -20.37
C SER A 139 3.21 26.60 -19.27
N VAL A 140 4.10 25.70 -19.60
CA VAL A 140 4.46 24.52 -18.83
C VAL A 140 5.12 24.84 -17.49
N SER A 141 5.52 26.09 -17.26
CA SER A 141 6.35 26.49 -16.12
C SER A 141 5.63 26.67 -14.77
N ASP A 142 4.32 26.80 -14.74
CA ASP A 142 3.67 27.34 -13.54
C ASP A 142 3.00 26.31 -12.61
N ASN A 143 3.00 25.01 -12.94
CA ASN A 143 2.32 23.99 -12.12
C ASN A 143 3.05 22.65 -12.13
N ILE A 144 4.35 22.64 -11.85
CA ILE A 144 5.08 21.39 -11.60
C ILE A 144 4.58 20.78 -10.32
N ILE A 145 4.13 19.51 -10.38
CA ILE A 145 3.68 18.73 -9.22
C ILE A 145 4.84 17.97 -8.60
N ALA A 146 5.66 17.37 -9.45
CA ALA A 146 6.83 16.61 -9.04
C ALA A 146 7.85 16.57 -10.18
N ASP A 147 9.10 16.35 -9.83
CA ASP A 147 10.17 16.09 -10.78
C ASP A 147 11.07 14.96 -10.29
N THR A 148 11.84 14.40 -11.21
CA THR A 148 12.80 13.35 -10.93
C THR A 148 13.90 13.33 -11.99
N ILE A 149 15.01 12.69 -11.65
CA ILE A 149 16.13 12.47 -12.59
C ILE A 149 16.24 10.99 -12.91
N VAL A 150 16.34 10.67 -14.18
CA VAL A 150 16.51 9.30 -14.68
C VAL A 150 17.85 8.73 -14.20
N MET A 151 17.81 7.57 -13.55
CA MET A 151 19.00 6.90 -13.02
C MET A 151 19.95 6.42 -14.11
N LYS A 152 21.24 6.63 -13.89
CA LYS A 152 22.30 6.41 -14.87
C LYS A 152 22.35 4.98 -15.45
N ASN A 153 22.18 3.98 -14.63
CA ASN A 153 22.51 2.60 -15.06
C ASN A 153 21.30 1.78 -15.53
N LYS A 154 20.07 2.28 -15.31
CA LYS A 154 18.84 1.52 -15.55
C LYS A 154 17.81 2.29 -16.35
N GLY A 155 18.05 3.58 -16.60
CA GLY A 155 17.01 4.45 -17.13
C GLY A 155 15.79 4.60 -16.20
N TYR A 156 15.84 4.04 -15.00
CA TYR A 156 14.73 4.04 -14.04
C TYR A 156 14.42 5.44 -13.52
N TRP A 157 13.15 5.71 -13.36
CA TRP A 157 12.64 6.93 -12.74
C TRP A 157 11.36 6.64 -11.95
N GLN A 158 11.08 7.48 -10.97
CA GLN A 158 9.88 7.41 -10.16
C GLN A 158 9.36 8.82 -9.86
N LEU A 159 8.04 9.01 -9.97
CA LEU A 159 7.33 10.24 -9.64
C LEU A 159 6.19 9.92 -8.69
N LYS A 160 5.82 10.89 -7.84
CA LYS A 160 4.75 10.77 -6.86
C LYS A 160 3.73 11.88 -7.06
N ALA A 161 2.46 11.53 -7.05
CA ALA A 161 1.37 12.49 -7.12
C ALA A 161 0.11 11.96 -6.43
N ASN A 162 -0.82 12.85 -6.14
CA ASN A 162 -2.18 12.45 -5.79
C ASN A 162 -2.87 11.80 -6.99
N ALA A 163 -3.98 11.10 -6.75
CA ALA A 163 -4.78 10.55 -7.85
C ALA A 163 -5.23 11.66 -8.82
N GLY A 164 -5.05 11.44 -10.13
CA GLY A 164 -5.39 12.45 -11.13
C GLY A 164 -4.90 12.09 -12.53
N LEU A 165 -5.07 13.03 -13.46
CA LEU A 165 -4.54 12.95 -14.81
C LEU A 165 -3.33 13.90 -14.95
N PHE A 166 -2.25 13.37 -15.49
CA PHE A 166 -0.99 14.08 -15.56
C PHE A 166 -0.30 13.88 -16.91
N ILE A 167 0.64 14.77 -17.20
CA ILE A 167 1.56 14.67 -18.32
C ILE A 167 2.98 14.61 -17.76
N VAL A 168 3.74 13.62 -18.18
CA VAL A 168 5.18 13.54 -17.93
C VAL A 168 5.92 14.13 -19.12
N LYS A 169 6.83 15.07 -18.88
CA LYS A 169 7.68 15.66 -19.91
C LYS A 169 9.15 15.60 -19.49
N SER A 170 10.03 15.43 -20.48
CA SER A 170 11.45 15.68 -20.29
C SER A 170 11.74 17.17 -20.48
N THR A 171 12.60 17.74 -19.64
CA THR A 171 13.05 19.13 -19.77
C THR A 171 14.35 19.26 -20.56
N ASN A 172 15.11 18.19 -20.70
CA ASN A 172 16.46 18.20 -21.28
C ASN A 172 16.54 17.51 -22.65
N TYR A 173 15.43 16.96 -23.14
CA TYR A 173 15.34 16.29 -24.44
C TYR A 173 14.08 16.79 -25.18
N GLU A 174 14.28 17.38 -26.34
CA GLU A 174 13.19 17.71 -27.27
C GLU A 174 12.84 16.50 -28.14
#